data_d06a0b4236e782e8150122891bd7bccf
#
_entry.id   d06a0b4236e782e8150122891bd7bccf
#
_cell.length_a   1.000
_cell.length_b   1.000
_cell.length_c   1.000
_cell.angle_alpha   90.00
_cell.angle_beta   90.00
_cell.angle_gamma   90.00
#
_symmetry.space_group_name_H-M   'P 1'
#
loop_
_entity.id
_entity.type
_entity.pdbx_description
1 polymer ?
#
loop_
_entity_poly.entity_id
_entity_poly.type
_entity_poly.pdbx_seq_one_letter_code
_entity_poly.pdbx_strand_id
1 'polypeptide(L)'
;MGIVVRQSIKGSIMNYIGVLVGFITTFFIVTKYLTTEEVGLTRILVDASILLSGLAQLGTNTSAMRYYPYFKDEKEKDHGFFGWTVIIPFFGFIICSILFFVFKQPIESYFSQNSSLFVDYIYFVIPMAFFMV
;
A
#
# COMPACT_ATOMS: atom_id res chain seq x y z
N MET A 1 -18.62 -31.12 4.98
CA MET A 1 -18.20 -29.73 5.19
C MET A 1 -18.10 -29.03 3.85
N GLY A 2 -18.78 -27.91 3.66
CA GLY A 2 -18.78 -27.17 2.37
C GLY A 2 -17.41 -26.59 2.04
N ILE A 3 -17.14 -26.40 0.74
CA ILE A 3 -15.88 -25.85 0.19
C ILE A 3 -15.54 -24.52 0.88
N VAL A 4 -16.53 -23.69 1.12
CA VAL A 4 -16.37 -22.37 1.79
C VAL A 4 -15.79 -22.50 3.18
N VAL A 5 -16.29 -23.44 4.01
CA VAL A 5 -15.80 -23.66 5.38
C VAL A 5 -14.32 -24.09 5.38
N ARG A 6 -13.95 -24.98 4.47
CA ARG A 6 -12.57 -25.45 4.33
C ARG A 6 -11.61 -24.33 3.89
N GLN A 7 -12.07 -23.47 3.00
CA GLN A 7 -11.27 -22.30 2.57
C GLN A 7 -11.12 -21.26 3.67
N SER A 8 -12.20 -20.97 4.42
CA SER A 8 -12.18 -20.05 5.55
C SER A 8 -11.22 -20.53 6.65
N ILE A 9 -11.24 -21.81 7.01
CA ILE A 9 -10.34 -22.38 8.01
C ILE A 9 -8.87 -22.23 7.56
N LYS A 10 -8.57 -22.55 6.28
CA LYS A 10 -7.21 -22.39 5.77
C LYS A 10 -6.75 -20.91 5.80
N GLY A 11 -7.64 -19.97 5.40
CA GLY A 11 -7.36 -18.55 5.46
C GLY A 11 -7.11 -18.07 6.88
N SER A 12 -7.91 -18.51 7.84
CA SER A 12 -7.73 -18.17 9.25
C SER A 12 -6.40 -18.69 9.81
N ILE A 13 -6.03 -19.94 9.52
CA ILE A 13 -4.74 -20.51 9.95
C ILE A 13 -3.57 -19.69 9.38
N MET A 14 -3.61 -19.33 8.10
CA MET A 14 -2.56 -18.51 7.47
C MET A 14 -2.47 -17.13 8.12
N ASN A 15 -3.60 -16.51 8.44
CA ASN A 15 -3.62 -15.23 9.15
C ASN A 15 -2.98 -15.35 10.54
N TYR A 16 -3.29 -16.38 11.30
CA TYR A 16 -2.68 -16.58 12.64
C TYR A 16 -1.17 -16.81 12.54
N ILE A 17 -0.70 -17.59 11.56
CA ILE A 17 0.74 -17.75 11.30
C ILE A 17 1.37 -16.40 10.96
N GLY A 18 0.74 -15.59 10.11
CA GLY A 18 1.22 -14.25 9.77
C GLY A 18 1.32 -13.33 11.00
N VAL A 19 0.32 -13.34 11.87
CA VAL A 19 0.31 -12.57 13.14
C VAL A 19 1.46 -13.03 14.04
N LEU A 20 1.69 -14.35 14.15
CA LEU A 20 2.75 -14.92 14.98
C LEU A 20 4.14 -14.51 14.48
N VAL A 21 4.36 -14.58 13.17
CA VAL A 21 5.61 -14.12 12.52
C VAL A 21 5.78 -12.62 12.74
N GLY A 22 4.73 -11.82 12.53
CA GLY A 22 4.76 -10.37 12.76
C GLY A 22 5.09 -10.03 14.22
N PHE A 23 4.51 -10.74 15.17
CA PHE A 23 4.81 -10.56 16.60
C PHE A 23 6.29 -10.84 16.91
N ILE A 24 6.80 -11.99 16.45
CA ILE A 24 8.21 -12.36 16.66
C ILE A 24 9.13 -11.32 16.03
N THR A 25 8.86 -10.92 14.80
CA THR A 25 9.65 -9.89 14.09
C THR A 25 9.65 -8.57 14.84
N THR A 26 8.48 -8.09 15.24
CA THR A 26 8.36 -6.79 15.92
C THR A 26 9.00 -6.83 17.30
N PHE A 27 8.73 -7.87 18.09
CA PHE A 27 9.18 -7.94 19.48
C PHE A 27 10.66 -8.26 19.62
N PHE A 28 11.20 -9.17 18.80
CA PHE A 28 12.58 -9.63 18.95
C PHE A 28 13.57 -8.96 17.99
N ILE A 29 13.13 -8.58 16.77
CA ILE A 29 14.02 -8.01 15.77
C ILE A 29 13.94 -6.49 15.80
N VAL A 30 12.78 -5.92 15.64
CA VAL A 30 12.60 -4.46 15.52
C VAL A 30 13.06 -3.77 16.81
N THR A 31 12.59 -4.23 17.98
CA THR A 31 12.98 -3.62 19.28
C THR A 31 14.45 -3.81 19.66
N LYS A 32 15.12 -4.81 19.10
CA LYS A 32 16.53 -5.09 19.43
C LYS A 32 17.51 -4.36 18.54
N TYR A 33 17.15 -4.15 17.25
CA TYR A 33 18.09 -3.66 16.23
C TYR A 33 17.78 -2.25 15.77
N LEU A 34 16.54 -1.77 15.92
CA LEU A 34 16.15 -0.42 15.51
C LEU A 34 15.96 0.48 16.72
N THR A 35 16.39 1.73 16.55
CA THR A 35 16.11 2.80 17.52
C THR A 35 14.65 3.23 17.41
N THR A 36 14.14 3.89 18.44
CA THR A 36 12.76 4.43 18.45
C THR A 36 12.52 5.38 17.27
N GLU A 37 13.53 6.17 16.90
CA GLU A 37 13.46 7.11 15.78
C GLU A 37 13.35 6.38 14.44
N GLU A 38 14.13 5.33 14.21
CA GLU A 38 14.07 4.52 12.98
C GLU A 38 12.76 3.76 12.84
N VAL A 39 12.21 3.25 13.94
CA VAL A 39 10.87 2.63 13.95
C VAL A 39 9.80 3.66 13.61
N GLY A 40 9.85 4.85 14.20
CA GLY A 40 8.96 5.96 13.90
C GLY A 40 9.05 6.39 12.44
N LEU A 41 10.26 6.53 11.91
CA LEU A 41 10.50 6.85 10.49
C LEU A 41 9.88 5.81 9.56
N THR A 42 10.14 4.53 9.79
CA THR A 42 9.59 3.44 8.98
C THR A 42 8.06 3.49 8.95
N ARG A 43 7.44 3.75 10.10
CA ARG A 43 5.99 3.87 10.23
C ARG A 43 5.44 5.03 9.40
N ILE A 44 6.03 6.21 9.53
CA ILE A 44 5.60 7.40 8.78
C ILE A 44 5.74 7.19 7.28
N LEU A 45 6.85 6.59 6.82
CA LEU A 45 7.07 6.32 5.40
C LEU A 45 6.03 5.33 4.84
N VAL A 46 5.72 4.27 5.59
CA VAL A 46 4.68 3.29 5.20
C VAL A 46 3.30 3.95 5.16
N ASP A 47 2.92 4.69 6.20
CA ASP A 47 1.60 5.34 6.28
C ASP A 47 1.44 6.40 5.18
N ALA A 48 2.47 7.19 4.89
CA ALA A 48 2.48 8.15 3.77
C ALA A 48 2.34 7.43 2.41
N SER A 49 3.01 6.29 2.24
CA SER A 49 2.94 5.49 1.02
C SER A 49 1.55 4.88 0.81
N ILE A 50 0.90 4.41 1.88
CA ILE A 50 -0.48 3.90 1.86
C ILE A 50 -1.45 5.00 1.47
N LEU A 51 -1.32 6.20 2.03
CA LEU A 51 -2.16 7.35 1.67
C LEU A 51 -1.99 7.73 0.21
N LEU A 52 -0.75 7.82 -0.27
CA LEU A 52 -0.46 8.17 -1.65
C LEU A 52 -1.01 7.11 -2.62
N SER A 53 -0.81 5.82 -2.33
CA SER A 53 -1.34 4.74 -3.15
C SER A 53 -2.86 4.68 -3.15
N GLY A 54 -3.50 4.91 -2.00
CA GLY A 54 -4.95 4.96 -1.89
C GLY A 54 -5.57 6.09 -2.72
N LEU A 55 -4.94 7.27 -2.73
CA LEU A 55 -5.34 8.38 -3.60
C LEU A 55 -5.11 8.05 -5.07
N ALA A 56 -3.97 7.45 -5.41
CA ALA A 56 -3.63 7.08 -6.78
C ALA A 56 -4.59 6.06 -7.38
N GLN A 57 -5.10 5.12 -6.58
CA GLN A 57 -6.06 4.10 -7.04
C GLN A 57 -7.42 4.66 -7.46
N LEU A 58 -7.84 5.85 -7.01
CA LEU A 58 -9.10 6.50 -7.39
C LEU A 58 -10.33 5.57 -7.28
N GLY A 59 -10.31 4.62 -6.34
CA GLY A 59 -11.37 3.64 -6.15
C GLY A 59 -11.44 2.50 -7.19
N THR A 60 -10.45 2.37 -8.06
CA THR A 60 -10.41 1.31 -9.10
C THR A 60 -10.45 -0.09 -8.50
N ASN A 61 -9.81 -0.31 -7.35
CA ASN A 61 -9.82 -1.60 -6.67
C ASN A 61 -11.25 -2.03 -6.27
N THR A 62 -12.01 -1.13 -5.67
CA THR A 62 -13.42 -1.38 -5.30
C THR A 62 -14.29 -1.57 -6.53
N SER A 63 -14.05 -0.76 -7.58
CA SER A 63 -14.76 -0.86 -8.85
C SER A 63 -14.47 -2.20 -9.54
N ALA A 64 -13.22 -2.65 -9.54
CA ALA A 64 -12.84 -3.93 -10.09
C ALA A 64 -13.56 -5.09 -9.40
N MET A 65 -13.56 -5.13 -8.07
CA MET A 65 -14.26 -6.20 -7.33
C MET A 65 -15.76 -6.22 -7.62
N ARG A 66 -16.39 -5.06 -7.78
CA ARG A 66 -17.84 -4.94 -7.95
C ARG A 66 -18.29 -5.20 -9.38
N TYR A 67 -17.55 -4.70 -10.35
CA TYR A 67 -18.01 -4.68 -11.75
C TYR A 67 -17.36 -5.75 -12.62
N TYR A 68 -16.19 -6.29 -12.26
CA TYR A 68 -15.55 -7.36 -13.03
C TYR A 68 -16.47 -8.52 -13.38
N PRO A 69 -17.34 -9.05 -12.49
CA PRO A 69 -18.24 -10.14 -12.83
C PRO A 69 -19.24 -9.82 -13.96
N TYR A 70 -19.58 -8.54 -14.16
CA TYR A 70 -20.50 -8.10 -15.21
C TYR A 70 -19.83 -7.98 -16.59
N PHE A 71 -18.51 -7.76 -16.61
CA PHE A 71 -17.73 -7.64 -17.85
C PHE A 71 -17.07 -8.94 -18.27
N LYS A 72 -17.13 -9.97 -17.42
CA LYS A 72 -16.59 -11.27 -17.73
C LYS A 72 -17.51 -12.01 -18.68
N ASP A 73 -17.13 -12.09 -19.97
CA ASP A 73 -17.80 -12.92 -21.00
C ASP A 73 -16.87 -14.05 -21.46
N GLU A 74 -17.47 -15.23 -21.77
CA GLU A 74 -16.71 -16.38 -22.26
C GLU A 74 -16.11 -16.17 -23.66
N LYS A 75 -16.74 -15.30 -24.49
CA LYS A 75 -16.34 -15.06 -25.88
C LYS A 75 -15.38 -13.89 -26.05
N GLU A 76 -15.64 -12.77 -25.38
CA GLU A 76 -14.89 -11.51 -25.53
C GLU A 76 -13.99 -11.21 -24.31
N LYS A 77 -13.82 -12.17 -23.43
CA LYS A 77 -13.03 -12.09 -22.19
C LYS A 77 -13.59 -11.03 -21.25
N ASP A 78 -12.93 -9.87 -21.13
CA ASP A 78 -13.26 -8.81 -20.15
C ASP A 78 -13.55 -7.45 -20.81
N HIS A 79 -13.79 -7.43 -22.12
CA HIS A 79 -14.04 -6.22 -22.93
C HIS A 79 -13.00 -5.08 -22.67
N GLY A 80 -11.77 -5.44 -22.30
CA GLY A 80 -10.71 -4.48 -21.95
C GLY A 80 -10.84 -3.87 -20.56
N PHE A 81 -11.76 -4.32 -19.73
CA PHE A 81 -11.96 -3.80 -18.37
C PHE A 81 -10.69 -3.92 -17.52
N PHE A 82 -9.96 -5.02 -17.65
CA PHE A 82 -8.69 -5.23 -16.96
C PHE A 82 -7.66 -4.16 -17.33
N GLY A 83 -7.58 -3.79 -18.62
CA GLY A 83 -6.69 -2.72 -19.08
C GLY A 83 -6.97 -1.38 -18.39
N TRP A 84 -8.24 -0.99 -18.30
CA TRP A 84 -8.65 0.24 -17.59
C TRP A 84 -8.35 0.17 -16.10
N THR A 85 -8.51 -0.99 -15.47
CA THR A 85 -8.21 -1.18 -14.04
C THR A 85 -6.72 -0.96 -13.72
N VAL A 86 -5.82 -1.17 -14.69
CA VAL A 86 -4.38 -0.91 -14.53
C VAL A 86 -4.01 0.52 -14.95
N ILE A 87 -4.60 1.02 -16.05
CA ILE A 87 -4.25 2.32 -16.62
C ILE A 87 -4.65 3.48 -15.67
N ILE A 88 -5.85 3.42 -15.09
CA ILE A 88 -6.36 4.51 -14.23
C ILE A 88 -5.46 4.72 -12.99
N PRO A 89 -5.12 3.68 -12.20
CA PRO A 89 -4.21 3.84 -11.07
C PRO A 89 -2.82 4.31 -11.47
N PHE A 90 -2.34 3.89 -12.64
CA PHE A 90 -1.04 4.33 -13.14
C PHE A 90 -1.01 5.85 -13.41
N PHE A 91 -2.02 6.38 -14.09
CA PHE A 91 -2.16 7.83 -14.27
C PHE A 91 -2.41 8.56 -12.94
N GLY A 92 -3.24 8.00 -12.08
CA GLY A 92 -3.46 8.53 -10.73
C GLY A 92 -2.15 8.62 -9.94
N PHE A 93 -1.30 7.60 -10.03
CA PHE A 93 0.01 7.59 -9.39
C PHE A 93 0.93 8.69 -9.92
N ILE A 94 0.96 8.92 -11.24
CA ILE A 94 1.76 10.00 -11.84
C ILE A 94 1.31 11.35 -11.30
N ILE A 95 0.00 11.62 -11.29
CA ILE A 95 -0.57 12.88 -10.79
C ILE A 95 -0.23 13.05 -9.30
N CYS A 96 -0.45 12.02 -8.48
CA CYS A 96 -0.15 12.07 -7.05
C CYS A 96 1.36 12.26 -6.78
N SER A 97 2.23 11.67 -7.60
CA SER A 97 3.68 11.85 -7.49
C SER A 97 4.08 13.30 -7.80
N ILE A 98 3.50 13.90 -8.84
CA ILE A 98 3.75 15.32 -9.18
C ILE A 98 3.29 16.22 -8.02
N LEU A 99 2.09 15.99 -7.48
CA LEU A 99 1.58 16.74 -6.33
C LEU A 99 2.50 16.58 -5.13
N PHE A 100 2.96 15.37 -4.85
CA PHE A 100 3.90 15.11 -3.76
C PHE A 100 5.19 15.93 -3.92
N PHE A 101 5.76 16.02 -5.13
CA PHE A 101 6.94 16.84 -5.38
C PHE A 101 6.68 18.35 -5.19
N VAL A 102 5.51 18.84 -5.59
CA VAL A 102 5.11 20.25 -5.40
C VAL A 102 4.98 20.58 -3.91
N PHE A 103 4.39 19.68 -3.11
CA PHE A 103 4.20 19.86 -1.67
C PHE A 103 5.38 19.39 -0.81
N LYS A 104 6.45 18.89 -1.43
CA LYS A 104 7.62 18.38 -0.71
C LYS A 104 8.23 19.39 0.25
N GLN A 105 8.47 20.64 -0.18
CA GLN A 105 9.09 21.68 0.64
C GLN A 105 8.33 21.98 1.93
N PRO A 106 7.02 22.24 1.93
CA PRO A 106 6.26 22.43 3.15
C PRO A 106 6.24 21.17 4.06
N ILE A 107 6.23 19.97 3.48
CA ILE A 107 6.30 18.73 4.26
C ILE A 107 7.67 18.61 4.96
N GLU A 108 8.76 18.80 4.23
CA GLU A 108 10.11 18.76 4.80
C GLU A 108 10.31 19.81 5.88
N SER A 109 9.85 21.05 5.68
CA SER A 109 9.98 22.12 6.68
C SER A 109 9.23 21.81 7.98
N TYR A 110 8.10 21.14 7.91
CA TYR A 110 7.32 20.74 9.08
C TYR A 110 7.97 19.60 9.85
N PHE A 111 8.50 18.59 9.15
CA PHE A 111 9.09 17.41 9.77
C PHE A 111 10.56 17.57 10.14
N SER A 112 11.31 18.44 9.47
CA SER A 112 12.74 18.68 9.76
C SER A 112 13.01 19.15 11.18
N GLN A 113 12.02 19.78 11.82
CA GLN A 113 12.12 20.21 13.22
C GLN A 113 12.08 19.03 14.21
N ASN A 114 11.52 17.90 13.82
CA ASN A 114 11.29 16.75 14.70
C ASN A 114 12.14 15.52 14.35
N SER A 115 12.58 15.36 13.10
CA SER A 115 13.44 14.25 12.68
C SER A 115 14.24 14.62 11.44
N SER A 116 15.57 14.63 11.57
CA SER A 116 16.48 14.84 10.44
C SER A 116 16.45 13.66 9.49
N LEU A 117 16.27 12.44 10.00
CA LEU A 117 16.21 11.22 9.19
C LEU A 117 15.03 11.23 8.21
N PHE A 118 13.90 11.85 8.56
CA PHE A 118 12.73 11.89 7.66
C PHE A 118 13.04 12.62 6.36
N VAL A 119 13.79 13.70 6.40
CA VAL A 119 14.15 14.50 5.21
C VAL A 119 15.01 13.70 4.25
N ASP A 120 15.92 12.87 4.76
CA ASP A 120 16.82 12.06 3.94
C ASP A 120 16.08 10.90 3.26
N TYR A 121 15.06 10.33 3.92
CA TYR A 121 14.36 9.13 3.45
C TYR A 121 12.99 9.38 2.83
N ILE A 122 12.49 10.63 2.79
CA ILE A 122 11.16 10.97 2.25
C ILE A 122 10.96 10.51 0.80
N TYR A 123 12.03 10.44 0.01
CA TYR A 123 11.96 10.00 -1.38
C TYR A 123 11.55 8.53 -1.54
N PHE A 124 11.73 7.71 -0.51
CA PHE A 124 11.31 6.30 -0.53
C PHE A 124 9.78 6.14 -0.52
N VAL A 125 9.03 7.17 -0.15
CA VAL A 125 7.56 7.15 -0.20
C VAL A 125 7.06 6.86 -1.61
N ILE A 126 7.69 7.43 -2.66
CA ILE A 126 7.24 7.26 -4.05
C ILE A 126 7.38 5.80 -4.53
N PRO A 127 8.58 5.17 -4.50
CA PRO A 127 8.71 3.78 -4.93
C PRO A 127 7.88 2.83 -4.04
N MET A 128 7.76 3.08 -2.74
CA MET A 128 6.91 2.28 -1.87
C MET A 128 5.44 2.38 -2.26
N ALA A 129 4.94 3.60 -2.52
CA ALA A 129 3.57 3.82 -2.98
C ALA A 129 3.31 3.14 -4.35
N PHE A 130 4.28 3.17 -5.27
CA PHE A 130 4.18 2.51 -6.57
C PHE A 130 3.94 1.00 -6.44
N PHE A 131 4.64 0.33 -5.54
CA PHE A 131 4.44 -1.11 -5.30
C PHE A 131 3.15 -1.44 -4.53
N MET A 132 2.48 -0.44 -3.96
CA MET A 132 1.21 -0.59 -3.25
C MET A 132 -0.01 -0.24 -4.13
N VAL A 133 0.19 0.42 -5.27
CA VAL A 133 -0.87 0.75 -6.26
C VAL A 133 -1.21 -0.48 -7.09
#